data_8ffe3eb4912af826a452a3f493c28bad
#
_entry.id   8ffe3eb4912af826a452a3f493c28bad
#
_cell.length_a   1.000
_cell.length_b   1.000
_cell.length_c   1.000
_cell.angle_alpha   90.00
_cell.angle_beta   90.00
_cell.angle_gamma   90.00
#
_symmetry.space_group_name_H-M   'P 1'
#
loop_
_entity.id
_entity.type
_entity.pdbx_description
1 polymer ?
#
loop_
_entity_poly.entity_id
_entity_poly.type
_entity_poly.pdbx_seq_one_letter_code
_entity_poly.pdbx_strand_id
1 'polypeptide(L)'
;EAAGVGYALNISLTTYSGIQGKKAVKLYVHEALTTGGRDDSFTLYGFVNKQERELYRLLITVSGVGANTARMMLSSMSPVELCNAIANGDEKMIKAVKGIGLKTAQRVIVDLKDKIMASGIADELHVGSQKSGIAVNNAVKDEAVAALTMLGFSPAPVAKVVVAILQKQADMPVEQVVKEALKQLK
;
A
#
# COMPACT_ATOMS: atom_id res chain seq x y z
N GLU A 1 22.30 7.72 14.00
CA GLU A 1 23.17 8.73 14.62
C GLU A 1 23.38 9.88 13.65
N ALA A 2 23.31 11.11 14.15
CA ALA A 2 23.66 12.30 13.39
C ALA A 2 24.51 13.21 14.29
N ALA A 3 25.70 13.58 13.81
CA ALA A 3 26.64 14.43 14.55
C ALA A 3 26.93 13.94 15.99
N GLY A 4 27.06 12.64 16.20
CA GLY A 4 27.30 12.03 17.51
C GLY A 4 26.05 11.82 18.37
N VAL A 5 24.85 12.21 17.88
CA VAL A 5 23.57 12.02 18.58
C VAL A 5 22.85 10.80 18.02
N GLY A 6 22.47 9.86 18.90
CA GLY A 6 21.66 8.70 18.55
C GLY A 6 20.16 9.03 18.61
N TYR A 7 19.40 8.64 17.59
CA TYR A 7 17.95 8.81 17.53
C TYR A 7 17.24 7.44 17.58
N ALA A 8 16.33 7.26 18.53
CA ALA A 8 15.45 6.11 18.57
C ALA A 8 14.27 6.31 17.63
N LEU A 9 14.06 5.35 16.72
CA LEU A 9 12.96 5.35 15.75
C LEU A 9 12.00 4.19 16.05
N ASN A 10 10.73 4.48 16.25
CA ASN A 10 9.68 3.46 16.29
C ASN A 10 9.32 3.07 14.87
N ILE A 11 9.37 1.78 14.55
CA ILE A 11 9.08 1.26 13.22
C ILE A 11 7.96 0.21 13.28
N SER A 12 7.29 -0.02 12.17
CA SER A 12 6.38 -1.14 11.97
C SER A 12 7.15 -2.45 11.79
N LEU A 13 6.48 -3.60 11.97
CA LEU A 13 7.07 -4.90 11.63
C LEU A 13 7.35 -5.02 10.13
N THR A 14 6.52 -4.40 9.31
CA THR A 14 6.74 -4.32 7.85
C THR A 14 8.03 -3.58 7.53
N THR A 15 8.24 -2.40 8.13
CA THR A 15 9.50 -1.65 7.99
C THR A 15 10.68 -2.47 8.52
N TYR A 16 10.55 -3.12 9.70
CA TYR A 16 11.62 -3.96 10.27
C TYR A 16 12.03 -5.08 9.32
N SER A 17 11.07 -5.83 8.79
CA SER A 17 11.33 -6.90 7.82
C SER A 17 12.02 -6.38 6.55
N GLY A 18 11.65 -5.16 6.11
CA GLY A 18 12.25 -4.53 4.94
C GLY A 18 13.70 -4.08 5.11
N ILE A 19 14.17 -3.87 6.35
CA ILE A 19 15.52 -3.36 6.64
C ILE A 19 16.43 -4.39 7.31
N GLN A 20 15.88 -5.48 7.83
CA GLN A 20 16.63 -6.51 8.53
C GLN A 20 17.77 -7.06 7.66
N GLY A 21 18.96 -7.17 8.24
CA GLY A 21 20.16 -7.66 7.57
C GLY A 21 20.86 -6.68 6.63
N LYS A 22 20.34 -5.47 6.45
CA LYS A 22 20.98 -4.43 5.63
C LYS A 22 22.00 -3.64 6.46
N LYS A 23 23.20 -3.42 5.91
CA LYS A 23 24.28 -2.65 6.56
C LYS A 23 23.96 -1.15 6.65
N ALA A 24 23.25 -0.61 5.68
CA ALA A 24 22.84 0.79 5.64
C ALA A 24 21.43 0.89 5.04
N VAL A 25 20.61 1.73 5.60
CA VAL A 25 19.22 1.91 5.16
C VAL A 25 18.86 3.40 5.21
N LYS A 26 18.01 3.82 4.29
CA LYS A 26 17.35 5.13 4.33
C LYS A 26 15.95 4.93 4.86
N LEU A 27 15.61 5.65 5.92
CA LEU A 27 14.26 5.69 6.46
C LEU A 27 13.64 7.08 6.29
N TYR A 28 12.36 7.12 5.99
CA TYR A 28 11.56 8.34 5.99
C TYR A 28 10.96 8.51 7.36
N VAL A 29 11.17 9.67 7.97
CA VAL A 29 10.80 9.91 9.37
C VAL A 29 9.53 10.77 9.45
N HIS A 30 8.69 10.46 10.43
CA HIS A 30 7.61 11.31 10.92
C HIS A 30 7.84 11.59 12.41
N GLU A 31 7.70 12.84 12.76
CA GLU A 31 7.81 13.35 14.11
C GLU A 31 6.42 13.50 14.70
N ALA A 32 6.15 12.82 15.80
CA ALA A 32 4.91 12.94 16.54
C ALA A 32 5.17 13.64 17.87
N LEU A 33 4.54 14.80 18.04
CA LEU A 33 4.53 15.53 19.30
C LEU A 33 3.25 15.14 20.06
N THR A 34 3.41 14.62 21.26
CA THR A 34 2.29 14.35 22.16
C THR A 34 2.29 15.44 23.23
N THR A 35 1.32 16.34 23.15
CA THR A 35 1.09 17.41 24.11
C THR A 35 -0.10 17.09 25.00
N GLY A 36 -0.08 17.50 26.27
CA GLY A 36 -1.22 17.37 27.18
C GLY A 36 -1.08 16.33 28.30
N GLY A 37 0.11 15.76 28.48
CA GLY A 37 0.50 14.97 29.66
C GLY A 37 1.32 15.81 30.66
N ARG A 38 1.90 15.15 31.69
CA ARG A 38 2.85 15.77 32.60
C ARG A 38 4.14 16.24 31.91
N ASP A 39 4.49 15.57 30.80
CA ASP A 39 5.65 15.89 29.98
C ASP A 39 5.26 15.81 28.51
N ASP A 40 5.58 16.83 27.74
CA ASP A 40 5.50 16.77 26.28
C ASP A 40 6.48 15.73 25.78
N SER A 41 5.99 14.75 25.02
CA SER A 41 6.85 13.69 24.50
C SER A 41 7.02 13.82 22.99
N PHE A 42 8.28 13.67 22.58
CA PHE A 42 8.71 13.72 21.21
C PHE A 42 9.06 12.30 20.74
N THR A 43 8.33 11.81 19.78
CA THR A 43 8.52 10.43 19.30
C THR A 43 8.76 10.43 17.80
N LEU A 44 9.81 9.73 17.36
CA LEU A 44 10.11 9.56 15.94
C LEU A 44 9.61 8.20 15.44
N TYR A 45 8.96 8.22 14.29
CA TYR A 45 8.51 7.04 13.56
C TYR A 45 9.24 6.93 12.23
N GLY A 46 9.75 5.74 11.90
CA GLY A 46 10.52 5.47 10.69
C GLY A 46 9.80 4.52 9.73
N PHE A 47 9.94 4.78 8.42
CA PHE A 47 9.28 4.05 7.35
C PHE A 47 10.27 3.75 6.22
N VAL A 48 10.14 2.58 5.58
CA VAL A 48 11.03 2.14 4.50
C VAL A 48 10.81 2.93 3.20
N ASN A 49 9.61 3.46 2.97
CA ASN A 49 9.27 4.28 1.81
C ASN A 49 8.36 5.46 2.17
N LYS A 50 8.18 6.38 1.22
CA LYS A 50 7.34 7.56 1.39
C LYS A 50 5.87 7.19 1.50
N GLN A 51 5.42 6.20 0.76
CA GLN A 51 4.02 5.77 0.70
C GLN A 51 3.56 5.22 2.05
N GLU A 52 4.37 4.39 2.71
CA GLU A 52 4.09 3.91 4.07
C GLU A 52 3.99 5.07 5.05
N ARG A 53 4.88 6.07 4.95
CA ARG A 53 4.82 7.27 5.78
C ARG A 53 3.57 8.11 5.51
N GLU A 54 3.19 8.32 4.25
CA GLU A 54 1.97 9.08 3.92
C GLU A 54 0.70 8.34 4.38
N LEU A 55 0.64 7.02 4.22
CA LEU A 55 -0.46 6.22 4.78
C LEU A 55 -0.52 6.35 6.31
N TYR A 56 0.62 6.29 7.01
CA TYR A 56 0.68 6.54 8.44
C TYR A 56 0.14 7.94 8.80
N ARG A 57 0.53 8.96 8.04
CA ARG A 57 0.06 10.34 8.24
C ARG A 57 -1.45 10.47 8.06
N LEU A 58 -2.02 9.77 7.09
CA LEU A 58 -3.48 9.72 6.92
C LEU A 58 -4.15 9.03 8.11
N LEU A 59 -3.62 7.89 8.57
CA LEU A 59 -4.17 7.14 9.70
C LEU A 59 -4.25 8.00 10.98
N ILE A 60 -3.21 8.75 11.31
CA ILE A 60 -3.20 9.59 12.52
C ILE A 60 -4.13 10.80 12.45
N THR A 61 -4.68 11.15 11.28
CA THR A 61 -5.74 12.17 11.17
C THR A 61 -7.10 11.68 11.64
N VAL A 62 -7.28 10.36 11.74
CA VAL A 62 -8.56 9.77 12.14
C VAL A 62 -8.71 9.82 13.65
N SER A 63 -9.81 10.41 14.11
CA SER A 63 -10.11 10.47 15.55
C SER A 63 -10.22 9.07 16.17
N GLY A 64 -9.42 8.81 17.19
CA GLY A 64 -9.30 7.50 17.84
C GLY A 64 -8.16 6.62 17.30
N VAL A 65 -7.39 7.13 16.32
CA VAL A 65 -6.17 6.48 15.84
C VAL A 65 -4.96 7.35 16.21
N GLY A 66 -4.29 6.99 17.30
CA GLY A 66 -3.05 7.66 17.71
C GLY A 66 -1.82 7.10 16.97
N ALA A 67 -0.69 7.77 17.14
CA ALA A 67 0.59 7.42 16.50
C ALA A 67 0.99 5.95 16.68
N ASN A 68 0.87 5.42 17.90
CA ASN A 68 1.18 4.01 18.17
C ASN A 68 0.15 3.06 17.54
N THR A 69 -1.13 3.43 17.54
CA THR A 69 -2.19 2.63 16.89
C THR A 69 -1.96 2.53 15.38
N ALA A 70 -1.64 3.64 14.73
CA ALA A 70 -1.29 3.66 13.30
C ALA A 70 -0.07 2.77 12.98
N ARG A 71 0.98 2.82 13.83
CA ARG A 71 2.14 1.91 13.72
C ARG A 71 1.74 0.45 13.87
N MET A 72 0.82 0.13 14.79
CA MET A 72 0.32 -1.23 14.97
C MET A 72 -0.50 -1.70 13.77
N MET A 73 -1.30 -0.83 13.15
CA MET A 73 -2.01 -1.15 11.90
C MET A 73 -1.03 -1.54 10.80
N LEU A 74 0.02 -0.74 10.59
CA LEU A 74 1.08 -1.01 9.61
C LEU A 74 1.99 -2.20 9.97
N SER A 75 1.94 -2.67 11.21
CA SER A 75 2.62 -3.90 11.65
C SER A 75 1.75 -5.15 11.43
N SER A 76 0.43 -5.00 11.47
CA SER A 76 -0.53 -6.11 11.34
C SER A 76 -0.91 -6.41 9.90
N MET A 77 -0.82 -5.41 9.04
CA MET A 77 -1.15 -5.48 7.62
C MET A 77 -0.11 -4.72 6.80
N SER A 78 0.21 -5.23 5.62
CA SER A 78 1.00 -4.46 4.66
C SER A 78 0.25 -3.17 4.25
N PRO A 79 0.95 -2.12 3.81
CA PRO A 79 0.31 -0.91 3.31
C PRO A 79 -0.72 -1.17 2.21
N VAL A 80 -0.46 -2.14 1.31
CA VAL A 80 -1.39 -2.55 0.24
C VAL A 80 -2.66 -3.17 0.81
N GLU A 81 -2.52 -4.13 1.73
CA GLU A 81 -3.67 -4.79 2.37
C GLU A 81 -4.52 -3.80 3.14
N LEU A 82 -3.89 -2.85 3.85
CA LEU A 82 -4.59 -1.82 4.59
C LEU A 82 -5.36 -0.86 3.66
N CYS A 83 -4.74 -0.41 2.56
CA CYS A 83 -5.42 0.40 1.55
C CYS A 83 -6.60 -0.35 0.93
N ASN A 84 -6.43 -1.62 0.60
CA ASN A 84 -7.50 -2.46 0.07
C ASN A 84 -8.65 -2.67 1.07
N ALA A 85 -8.34 -2.91 2.35
CA ALA A 85 -9.34 -3.05 3.39
C ALA A 85 -10.17 -1.75 3.55
N ILE A 86 -9.53 -0.59 3.49
CA ILE A 86 -10.20 0.70 3.58
C ILE A 86 -11.05 0.96 2.32
N ALA A 87 -10.51 0.75 1.13
CA ALA A 87 -11.21 0.96 -0.14
C ALA A 87 -12.45 0.08 -0.28
N ASN A 88 -12.36 -1.18 0.14
CA ASN A 88 -13.44 -2.16 0.09
C ASN A 88 -14.42 -2.06 1.28
N GLY A 89 -14.11 -1.26 2.30
CA GLY A 89 -14.94 -1.14 3.49
C GLY A 89 -14.88 -2.37 4.40
N ASP A 90 -13.75 -3.09 4.44
CA ASP A 90 -13.61 -4.30 5.26
C ASP A 90 -13.35 -3.97 6.74
N GLU A 91 -14.45 -3.69 7.45
CA GLU A 91 -14.43 -3.40 8.88
C GLU A 91 -13.82 -4.54 9.72
N LYS A 92 -14.03 -5.80 9.30
CA LYS A 92 -13.56 -6.98 10.04
C LYS A 92 -12.04 -7.04 10.02
N MET A 93 -11.44 -6.78 8.87
CA MET A 93 -9.99 -6.79 8.71
C MET A 93 -9.33 -5.67 9.53
N ILE A 94 -9.89 -4.46 9.51
CA ILE A 94 -9.36 -3.33 10.29
C ILE A 94 -9.55 -3.55 11.79
N LYS A 95 -10.70 -4.08 12.22
CA LYS A 95 -10.99 -4.39 13.63
C LYS A 95 -10.11 -5.50 14.20
N ALA A 96 -9.55 -6.39 13.37
CA ALA A 96 -8.64 -7.44 13.82
C ALA A 96 -7.33 -6.88 14.41
N VAL A 97 -6.99 -5.64 14.13
CA VAL A 97 -5.84 -4.95 14.72
C VAL A 97 -6.10 -4.69 16.22
N LYS A 98 -5.16 -5.14 17.05
CA LYS A 98 -5.26 -4.94 18.51
C LYS A 98 -5.41 -3.45 18.86
N GLY A 99 -6.42 -3.15 19.65
CA GLY A 99 -6.71 -1.78 20.11
C GLY A 99 -7.65 -0.99 19.20
N ILE A 100 -8.15 -1.58 18.09
CA ILE A 100 -9.14 -0.95 17.23
C ILE A 100 -10.52 -1.57 17.48
N GLY A 101 -11.45 -0.73 17.98
CA GLY A 101 -12.86 -1.08 18.12
C GLY A 101 -13.64 -0.90 16.81
N LEU A 102 -14.87 -1.42 16.77
CA LEU A 102 -15.75 -1.32 15.60
C LEU A 102 -15.96 0.15 15.17
N LYS A 103 -16.24 1.05 16.12
CA LYS A 103 -16.44 2.47 15.81
C LYS A 103 -15.20 3.13 15.19
N THR A 104 -14.01 2.78 15.66
CA THR A 104 -12.76 3.29 15.11
C THR A 104 -12.51 2.71 13.72
N ALA A 105 -12.77 1.42 13.49
CA ALA A 105 -12.64 0.79 12.18
C ALA A 105 -13.56 1.45 11.14
N GLN A 106 -14.82 1.68 11.49
CA GLN A 106 -15.79 2.39 10.64
C GLN A 106 -15.33 3.81 10.31
N ARG A 107 -14.82 4.54 11.31
CA ARG A 107 -14.33 5.89 11.11
C ARG A 107 -13.10 5.91 10.19
N VAL A 108 -12.17 4.98 10.35
CA VAL A 108 -11.02 4.84 9.43
C VAL A 108 -11.48 4.68 7.98
N ILE A 109 -12.48 3.83 7.74
CA ILE A 109 -13.03 3.62 6.40
C ILE A 109 -13.65 4.91 5.87
N VAL A 110 -14.57 5.52 6.63
CA VAL A 110 -15.30 6.73 6.19
C VAL A 110 -14.34 7.89 5.93
N ASP A 111 -13.40 8.15 6.84
CA ASP A 111 -12.51 9.31 6.77
C ASP A 111 -11.41 9.16 5.71
N LEU A 112 -10.99 7.93 5.39
CA LEU A 112 -9.82 7.68 4.55
C LEU A 112 -10.12 7.10 3.17
N LYS A 113 -11.28 6.51 2.91
CA LYS A 113 -11.59 5.86 1.63
C LYS A 113 -11.33 6.79 0.45
N ASP A 114 -11.94 7.97 0.45
CA ASP A 114 -11.80 8.93 -0.66
C ASP A 114 -10.38 9.53 -0.72
N LYS A 115 -9.76 9.76 0.43
CA LYS A 115 -8.40 10.32 0.51
C LYS A 115 -7.36 9.35 -0.06
N ILE A 116 -7.48 8.06 0.22
CA ILE A 116 -6.56 7.03 -0.31
C ILE A 116 -6.74 6.90 -1.82
N MET A 117 -7.97 6.92 -2.32
CA MET A 117 -8.23 6.88 -3.76
C MET A 117 -7.71 8.12 -4.49
N ALA A 118 -7.87 9.30 -3.90
CA ALA A 118 -7.42 10.57 -4.47
C ALA A 118 -5.90 10.78 -4.39
N SER A 119 -5.24 10.19 -3.39
CA SER A 119 -3.80 10.40 -3.15
C SER A 119 -2.87 9.59 -4.08
N GLY A 120 -3.41 8.64 -4.85
CA GLY A 120 -2.62 7.72 -5.66
C GLY A 120 -1.75 6.74 -4.85
N ILE A 121 -1.81 6.77 -3.52
CA ILE A 121 -1.05 5.87 -2.65
C ILE A 121 -1.38 4.41 -2.97
N ALA A 122 -2.64 4.11 -3.28
CA ALA A 122 -3.07 2.77 -3.65
C ALA A 122 -2.39 2.30 -4.96
N ASP A 123 -2.32 3.17 -5.96
CA ASP A 123 -1.71 2.86 -7.26
C ASP A 123 -0.19 2.71 -7.13
N GLU A 124 0.47 3.62 -6.40
CA GLU A 124 1.92 3.54 -6.16
C GLU A 124 2.32 2.32 -5.32
N LEU A 125 1.51 1.93 -4.33
CA LEU A 125 1.74 0.73 -3.53
C LEU A 125 1.53 -0.56 -4.34
N HIS A 126 0.61 -0.59 -5.29
CA HIS A 126 0.44 -1.72 -6.21
C HIS A 126 1.66 -1.88 -7.12
N VAL A 127 2.25 -0.80 -7.60
CA VAL A 127 3.50 -0.83 -8.38
C VAL A 127 4.70 -1.29 -7.55
N GLY A 128 4.76 -0.94 -6.25
CA GLY A 128 5.84 -1.33 -5.33
C GLY A 128 5.75 -2.77 -4.81
N SER A 129 4.57 -3.38 -4.76
CA SER A 129 4.36 -4.74 -4.20
C SER A 129 4.67 -5.88 -5.17
N GLN A 130 4.92 -5.60 -6.45
CA GLN A 130 5.20 -6.63 -7.45
C GLN A 130 6.66 -7.13 -7.47
N LYS A 131 7.44 -6.90 -6.42
CA LYS A 131 8.80 -7.49 -6.31
C LYS A 131 8.86 -8.83 -5.58
N SER A 132 7.73 -9.48 -5.34
CA SER A 132 7.72 -10.85 -4.80
C SER A 132 6.60 -11.66 -5.44
N GLY A 133 6.88 -12.19 -6.62
CA GLY A 133 6.04 -13.13 -7.32
C GLY A 133 5.58 -12.62 -8.68
N ILE A 134 6.30 -13.02 -9.75
CA ILE A 134 6.00 -12.84 -11.17
C ILE A 134 5.56 -11.40 -11.49
N ALA A 135 6.53 -10.56 -11.79
CA ALA A 135 6.30 -9.19 -12.28
C ALA A 135 5.52 -9.25 -13.61
N VAL A 136 4.21 -9.24 -13.53
CA VAL A 136 3.38 -8.90 -14.70
C VAL A 136 3.71 -7.46 -15.03
N ASN A 137 4.29 -7.23 -16.19
CA ASN A 137 4.63 -5.89 -16.65
C ASN A 137 3.34 -5.09 -16.82
N ASN A 138 2.99 -4.26 -15.82
CA ASN A 138 1.72 -3.52 -15.80
C ASN A 138 1.61 -2.56 -16.98
N ALA A 139 2.72 -2.01 -17.48
CA ALA A 139 2.72 -1.19 -18.67
C ALA A 139 2.23 -2.00 -19.89
N VAL A 140 2.74 -3.23 -20.06
CA VAL A 140 2.30 -4.16 -21.12
C VAL A 140 0.83 -4.57 -20.94
N LYS A 141 0.40 -4.80 -19.70
CA LYS A 141 -0.99 -5.13 -19.39
C LYS A 141 -1.94 -3.99 -19.76
N ASP A 142 -1.65 -2.77 -19.31
CA ASP A 142 -2.52 -1.62 -19.50
C ASP A 142 -2.58 -1.22 -20.98
N GLU A 143 -1.47 -1.31 -21.69
CA GLU A 143 -1.39 -1.06 -23.14
C GLU A 143 -2.15 -2.14 -23.94
N ALA A 144 -2.02 -3.42 -23.57
CA ALA A 144 -2.75 -4.51 -24.20
C ALA A 144 -4.28 -4.41 -23.98
N VAL A 145 -4.70 -4.04 -22.75
CA VAL A 145 -6.12 -3.82 -22.44
C VAL A 145 -6.67 -2.63 -23.22
N ALA A 146 -5.93 -1.52 -23.31
CA ALA A 146 -6.32 -0.35 -24.08
C ALA A 146 -6.48 -0.70 -25.57
N ALA A 147 -5.52 -1.39 -26.16
CA ALA A 147 -5.57 -1.83 -27.55
C ALA A 147 -6.77 -2.72 -27.87
N LEU A 148 -7.05 -3.72 -27.01
CA LEU A 148 -8.20 -4.63 -27.18
C LEU A 148 -9.54 -3.92 -26.97
N THR A 149 -9.59 -2.93 -26.09
CA THR A 149 -10.79 -2.11 -25.88
C THR A 149 -11.08 -1.23 -27.09
N MET A 150 -10.03 -0.67 -27.74
CA MET A 150 -10.15 0.06 -29.01
C MET A 150 -10.65 -0.83 -30.15
N LEU A 151 -10.38 -2.13 -30.10
CA LEU A 151 -10.90 -3.12 -31.05
C LEU A 151 -12.35 -3.55 -30.76
N GLY A 152 -13.00 -2.96 -29.75
CA GLY A 152 -14.41 -3.17 -29.44
C GLY A 152 -14.70 -4.25 -28.41
N PHE A 153 -13.69 -4.81 -27.75
CA PHE A 153 -13.89 -5.81 -26.69
C PHE A 153 -14.19 -5.13 -25.33
N SER A 154 -15.07 -5.76 -24.53
CA SER A 154 -15.40 -5.24 -23.19
C SER A 154 -14.21 -5.30 -22.24
N PRO A 155 -13.93 -4.22 -21.45
CA PRO A 155 -12.72 -4.15 -20.62
C PRO A 155 -12.57 -5.25 -19.57
N ALA A 156 -13.68 -5.67 -18.95
CA ALA A 156 -13.65 -6.65 -17.86
C ALA A 156 -13.18 -8.06 -18.29
N PRO A 157 -13.69 -8.69 -19.38
CA PRO A 157 -13.17 -9.97 -19.85
C PRO A 157 -11.75 -9.84 -20.42
N VAL A 158 -11.43 -8.74 -21.11
CA VAL A 158 -10.11 -8.46 -21.67
C VAL A 158 -9.05 -8.45 -20.57
N ALA A 159 -9.29 -7.71 -19.48
CA ALA A 159 -8.33 -7.63 -18.36
C ALA A 159 -8.04 -9.01 -17.76
N LYS A 160 -9.03 -9.88 -17.62
CA LYS A 160 -8.85 -11.25 -17.10
C LYS A 160 -7.97 -12.10 -18.03
N VAL A 161 -8.22 -12.05 -19.34
CA VAL A 161 -7.46 -12.81 -20.34
C VAL A 161 -6.01 -12.32 -20.41
N VAL A 162 -5.80 -11.01 -20.47
CA VAL A 162 -4.45 -10.40 -20.51
C VAL A 162 -3.65 -10.79 -19.27
N VAL A 163 -4.24 -10.71 -18.07
CA VAL A 163 -3.58 -11.13 -16.83
C VAL A 163 -3.21 -12.60 -16.85
N ALA A 164 -4.10 -13.48 -17.32
CA ALA A 164 -3.84 -14.92 -17.41
C ALA A 164 -2.69 -15.26 -18.39
N ILE A 165 -2.56 -14.51 -19.49
CA ILE A 165 -1.44 -14.64 -20.44
C ILE A 165 -0.14 -14.21 -19.81
N LEU A 166 -0.11 -13.03 -19.18
CA LEU A 166 1.09 -12.47 -18.56
C LEU A 166 1.55 -13.24 -17.31
N GLN A 167 0.62 -13.94 -16.63
CA GLN A 167 0.98 -14.87 -15.56
C GLN A 167 1.75 -16.10 -16.06
N LYS A 168 1.53 -16.51 -17.31
CA LYS A 168 2.25 -17.64 -17.93
C LYS A 168 3.60 -17.20 -18.51
N GLN A 169 3.67 -16.00 -19.06
CA GLN A 169 4.87 -15.42 -19.67
C GLN A 169 4.95 -13.92 -19.39
N ALA A 170 5.66 -13.58 -18.32
CA ALA A 170 5.75 -12.20 -17.79
C ALA A 170 6.46 -11.20 -18.73
N ASP A 171 7.37 -11.68 -19.57
CA ASP A 171 8.19 -10.86 -20.47
C ASP A 171 7.65 -10.80 -21.91
N MET A 172 6.38 -11.16 -22.11
CA MET A 172 5.77 -11.15 -23.44
C MET A 172 5.55 -9.70 -23.92
N PRO A 173 5.99 -9.32 -25.13
CA PRO A 173 5.74 -8.00 -25.67
C PRO A 173 4.24 -7.77 -25.94
N VAL A 174 3.79 -6.51 -25.84
CA VAL A 174 2.38 -6.09 -25.97
C VAL A 174 1.70 -6.69 -27.19
N GLU A 175 2.36 -6.66 -28.35
CA GLU A 175 1.83 -7.18 -29.62
C GLU A 175 1.49 -8.67 -29.55
N GLN A 176 2.32 -9.46 -28.88
CA GLN A 176 2.09 -10.89 -28.71
C GLN A 176 0.98 -11.15 -27.70
N VAL A 177 0.89 -10.36 -26.62
CA VAL A 177 -0.19 -10.43 -25.64
C VAL A 177 -1.53 -10.14 -26.30
N VAL A 178 -1.62 -9.09 -27.11
CA VAL A 178 -2.84 -8.74 -27.87
C VAL A 178 -3.22 -9.85 -28.82
N LYS A 179 -2.26 -10.41 -29.58
CA LYS A 179 -2.51 -11.50 -30.53
C LYS A 179 -3.02 -12.78 -29.85
N GLU A 180 -2.46 -13.11 -28.68
CA GLU A 180 -2.87 -14.28 -27.91
C GLU A 180 -4.23 -14.07 -27.23
N ALA A 181 -4.49 -12.86 -26.73
CA ALA A 181 -5.78 -12.49 -26.16
C ALA A 181 -6.91 -12.55 -27.20
N LEU A 182 -6.66 -12.08 -28.43
CA LEU A 182 -7.63 -12.16 -29.54
C LEU A 182 -8.04 -13.59 -29.89
N LYS A 183 -7.18 -14.59 -29.70
CA LYS A 183 -7.52 -16.00 -29.90
C LYS A 183 -8.44 -16.54 -28.82
N GLN A 184 -8.36 -16.01 -27.60
CA GLN A 184 -9.13 -16.45 -26.43
C GLN A 184 -10.44 -15.66 -26.23
N LEU A 185 -10.56 -14.49 -26.87
CA LEU A 185 -11.74 -13.63 -26.80
C LEU A 185 -12.75 -13.85 -27.96
N LYS A 186 -12.47 -14.83 -28.84
CA LYS A 186 -13.36 -15.25 -29.95
C LYS A 186 -14.55 -16.03 -29.46
#